data_4511212ff0be9f4512ba473ba8a0caef
#
_entry.id   4511212ff0be9f4512ba473ba8a0caef
#
_cell.length_a   1.000
_cell.length_b   1.000
_cell.length_c   1.000
_cell.angle_alpha   90.00
_cell.angle_beta   90.00
_cell.angle_gamma   90.00
#
_symmetry.space_group_name_H-M   'P 1'
#
loop_
_entity.id
_entity.type
_entity.pdbx_description
1 polymer ?
#
loop_
_entity_poly.entity_id
_entity_poly.type
_entity_poly.pdbx_seq_one_letter_code
_entity_poly.pdbx_strand_id
1 'polypeptide(L)'
;MLIKFAVKNFRGFAERIEWDLSQPSNYSFNTYAIKDGVIKNGIIYGPNGSGKTNFSVALFDIVNHLTQKFKKPEYYQNFVFGGDANLFVDFEYTFKFGKQIIDYQYSKNIFGVLVKEALTVDEVEIFNRTMSELKLEEKQFPINKDAKRNLQMNANGISIVNYLLTSYPLAKDHYLIQLRNFVDSMLWFRCLKVNEFMGFDNMGTILDEYIIKNNLVKDFSDFLEKVSGQKFVFVKSRETDKMLFCKIGNGTIAFDVIASTGTQSLKLLYFWLKRMGEASFVFIDEFDAFYHFKLALRFASSCSTSIVRCLHHLTTPI
;
A
#
# COMPACT_ATOMS: atom_id res chain seq x y z
N MET A 1 1.77 10.20 -8.68
CA MET A 1 1.06 8.92 -8.86
C MET A 1 2.06 7.84 -9.23
N LEU A 2 1.89 6.60 -8.76
CA LEU A 2 2.60 5.45 -9.33
C LEU A 2 2.04 5.18 -10.73
N ILE A 3 2.91 5.05 -11.73
CA ILE A 3 2.53 4.80 -13.13
C ILE A 3 3.08 3.48 -13.66
N LYS A 4 4.15 2.94 -13.06
CA LYS A 4 4.69 1.62 -13.43
C LYS A 4 5.32 0.95 -12.21
N PHE A 5 5.20 -0.37 -12.14
CA PHE A 5 5.90 -1.23 -11.19
C PHE A 5 6.37 -2.49 -11.88
N ALA A 6 7.59 -2.91 -11.57
CA ALA A 6 8.07 -4.22 -11.96
C ALA A 6 8.87 -4.89 -10.84
N VAL A 7 8.88 -6.21 -10.84
CA VAL A 7 9.65 -7.02 -9.89
C VAL A 7 10.17 -8.28 -10.57
N LYS A 8 11.37 -8.70 -10.19
CA LYS A 8 12.00 -9.94 -10.66
C LYS A 8 12.61 -10.72 -9.50
N ASN A 9 12.65 -12.02 -9.61
CA ASN A 9 13.23 -12.96 -8.61
C ASN A 9 12.58 -12.87 -7.21
N PHE A 10 11.30 -12.50 -7.12
CA PHE A 10 10.61 -12.36 -5.84
C PHE A 10 9.69 -13.54 -5.57
N ARG A 11 9.92 -14.28 -4.50
CA ARG A 11 9.10 -15.41 -4.05
C ARG A 11 8.78 -16.40 -5.18
N GLY A 12 7.52 -16.41 -5.67
CA GLY A 12 7.08 -17.27 -6.78
C GLY A 12 7.35 -16.70 -8.19
N PHE A 13 7.95 -15.52 -8.29
CA PHE A 13 8.20 -14.84 -9.57
C PHE A 13 9.67 -14.92 -9.94
N ALA A 14 10.04 -15.87 -10.83
CA ALA A 14 11.38 -15.97 -11.39
C ALA A 14 11.65 -14.86 -12.40
N GLU A 15 10.72 -14.71 -13.33
CA GLU A 15 10.81 -13.74 -14.41
C GLU A 15 10.34 -12.36 -13.98
N ARG A 16 10.71 -11.33 -14.76
CA ARG A 16 10.26 -9.97 -14.55
C ARG A 16 8.78 -9.84 -14.85
N ILE A 17 8.03 -9.45 -13.85
CA ILE A 17 6.61 -9.10 -13.96
C ILE A 17 6.52 -7.58 -13.97
N GLU A 18 5.83 -7.02 -14.94
CA GLU A 18 5.58 -5.59 -15.07
C GLU A 18 4.08 -5.26 -14.99
N TRP A 19 3.77 -4.19 -14.32
CA TRP A 19 2.45 -3.60 -14.27
C TRP A 19 2.54 -2.13 -14.69
N ASP A 20 2.04 -1.83 -15.90
CA ASP A 20 2.06 -0.49 -16.49
C ASP A 20 0.66 0.13 -16.42
N LEU A 21 0.53 1.23 -15.72
CA LEU A 21 -0.69 2.02 -15.56
C LEU A 21 -0.71 3.25 -16.48
N SER A 22 0.35 3.51 -17.24
CA SER A 22 0.51 4.70 -18.09
C SER A 22 -0.20 4.59 -19.44
N GLN A 23 -0.70 3.40 -19.79
CA GLN A 23 -1.28 3.13 -21.11
C GLN A 23 -2.75 2.69 -21.00
N PRO A 24 -3.67 3.62 -20.64
CA PRO A 24 -5.08 3.28 -20.63
C PRO A 24 -5.58 3.02 -22.05
N SER A 25 -6.35 1.96 -22.23
CA SER A 25 -7.05 1.72 -23.49
C SER A 25 -8.13 2.77 -23.75
N ASN A 26 -8.46 3.03 -25.02
CA ASN A 26 -9.47 4.01 -25.43
C ASN A 26 -10.90 3.50 -25.22
N TYR A 27 -11.29 3.29 -23.95
CA TYR A 27 -12.66 2.95 -23.61
C TYR A 27 -13.50 4.20 -23.35
N SER A 28 -14.74 4.20 -23.86
CA SER A 28 -15.71 5.29 -23.65
C SER A 28 -16.44 5.22 -22.31
N PHE A 29 -16.35 4.11 -21.59
CA PHE A 29 -16.98 3.88 -20.28
C PHE A 29 -15.93 3.87 -19.17
N ASN A 30 -16.36 4.11 -17.92
CA ASN A 30 -15.50 4.15 -16.74
C ASN A 30 -14.33 5.17 -16.82
N THR A 31 -14.55 6.29 -17.50
CA THR A 31 -13.53 7.36 -17.66
C THR A 31 -13.03 7.90 -16.33
N TYR A 32 -13.81 7.80 -15.26
CA TYR A 32 -13.40 8.14 -13.89
C TYR A 32 -12.23 7.30 -13.37
N ALA A 33 -11.96 6.12 -13.97
CA ALA A 33 -10.84 5.25 -13.62
C ALA A 33 -9.51 5.73 -14.18
N ILE A 34 -9.51 6.78 -15.02
CA ILE A 34 -8.31 7.37 -15.63
C ILE A 34 -8.17 8.81 -15.15
N LYS A 35 -6.98 9.20 -14.76
CA LYS A 35 -6.63 10.59 -14.42
C LYS A 35 -5.27 10.94 -15.00
N ASP A 36 -5.18 12.04 -15.73
CA ASP A 36 -3.96 12.54 -16.37
C ASP A 36 -3.25 11.49 -17.24
N GLY A 37 -4.05 10.64 -17.94
CA GLY A 37 -3.55 9.56 -18.78
C GLY A 37 -3.07 8.33 -18.01
N VAL A 38 -3.33 8.24 -16.69
CA VAL A 38 -2.92 7.13 -15.83
C VAL A 38 -4.13 6.39 -15.29
N ILE A 39 -4.07 5.06 -15.31
CA ILE A 39 -5.09 4.19 -14.71
C ILE A 39 -4.98 4.33 -13.18
N LYS A 40 -6.01 4.88 -12.53
CA LYS A 40 -6.05 5.02 -11.07
C LYS A 40 -6.84 3.91 -10.35
N ASN A 41 -7.71 3.21 -11.05
CA ASN A 41 -8.49 2.11 -10.49
C ASN A 41 -8.22 0.84 -11.28
N GLY A 42 -7.69 -0.18 -10.62
CA GLY A 42 -7.37 -1.47 -11.22
C GLY A 42 -7.97 -2.63 -10.44
N ILE A 43 -8.20 -3.75 -11.13
CA ILE A 43 -8.62 -5.02 -10.52
C ILE A 43 -7.64 -6.09 -11.00
N ILE A 44 -7.03 -6.79 -10.05
CA ILE A 44 -6.19 -7.96 -10.32
C ILE A 44 -7.00 -9.19 -9.93
N TYR A 45 -7.23 -10.09 -10.87
CA TYR A 45 -7.96 -11.32 -10.64
C TYR A 45 -7.17 -12.54 -11.12
N GLY A 46 -7.48 -13.70 -10.58
CA GLY A 46 -6.83 -14.96 -10.94
C GLY A 46 -7.15 -16.06 -9.91
N PRO A 47 -6.88 -17.32 -10.24
CA PRO A 47 -7.14 -18.45 -9.34
C PRO A 47 -6.30 -18.36 -8.06
N ASN A 48 -6.68 -19.16 -7.06
CA ASN A 48 -5.88 -19.29 -5.84
C ASN A 48 -4.48 -19.82 -6.18
N GLY A 49 -3.46 -19.30 -5.51
CA GLY A 49 -2.05 -19.65 -5.78
C GLY A 49 -1.42 -18.95 -6.98
N SER A 50 -2.12 -18.11 -7.73
CA SER A 50 -1.55 -17.38 -8.89
C SER A 50 -0.56 -16.25 -8.55
N GLY A 51 -0.31 -15.99 -7.27
CA GLY A 51 0.67 -15.00 -6.84
C GLY A 51 0.12 -13.60 -6.57
N LYS A 52 -1.21 -13.37 -6.55
CA LYS A 52 -1.81 -12.04 -6.31
C LYS A 52 -1.30 -11.36 -5.03
N THR A 53 -1.30 -12.09 -3.92
CA THR A 53 -0.75 -11.59 -2.65
C THR A 53 0.75 -11.36 -2.72
N ASN A 54 1.52 -12.23 -3.41
CA ASN A 54 2.96 -11.99 -3.59
C ASN A 54 3.22 -10.72 -4.40
N PHE A 55 2.39 -10.44 -5.41
CA PHE A 55 2.48 -9.21 -6.19
C PHE A 55 2.24 -7.97 -5.31
N SER A 56 1.19 -7.98 -4.48
CA SER A 56 0.91 -6.86 -3.57
C SER A 56 2.01 -6.65 -2.55
N VAL A 57 2.54 -7.72 -1.99
CA VAL A 57 3.66 -7.67 -1.03
C VAL A 57 4.93 -7.14 -1.69
N ALA A 58 5.22 -7.53 -2.94
CA ALA A 58 6.34 -6.98 -3.71
C ALA A 58 6.16 -5.48 -3.98
N LEU A 59 4.96 -5.06 -4.42
CA LEU A 59 4.64 -3.67 -4.69
C LEU A 59 4.84 -2.77 -3.46
N PHE A 60 4.55 -3.30 -2.26
CA PHE A 60 4.68 -2.58 -0.99
C PHE A 60 6.05 -2.73 -0.31
N ASP A 61 7.02 -3.43 -0.92
CA ASP A 61 8.39 -3.49 -0.39
C ASP A 61 9.02 -2.09 -0.26
N ILE A 62 8.66 -1.15 -1.12
CA ILE A 62 9.13 0.25 -1.06
C ILE A 62 8.76 0.95 0.26
N VAL A 63 7.65 0.57 0.90
CA VAL A 63 7.28 1.09 2.22
C VAL A 63 8.27 0.61 3.27
N ASN A 64 8.66 -0.68 3.26
CA ASN A 64 9.71 -1.21 4.13
C ASN A 64 11.07 -0.57 3.84
N HIS A 65 11.33 -0.27 2.57
CA HIS A 65 12.62 0.22 2.11
C HIS A 65 12.84 1.68 2.48
N LEU A 66 11.88 2.56 2.23
CA LEU A 66 12.03 4.00 2.43
C LEU A 66 11.49 4.49 3.79
N THR A 67 10.70 3.70 4.51
CA THR A 67 10.09 4.11 5.78
C THR A 67 10.53 3.24 6.94
N GLN A 68 10.12 3.59 8.17
CA GLN A 68 10.31 2.73 9.35
C GLN A 68 9.06 1.89 9.66
N LYS A 69 8.06 1.92 8.77
CA LYS A 69 6.81 1.19 8.91
C LYS A 69 7.02 -0.27 8.50
N PHE A 70 6.29 -1.18 9.11
CA PHE A 70 6.20 -2.60 8.75
C PHE A 70 7.55 -3.31 8.59
N LYS A 71 8.38 -3.33 9.64
CA LYS A 71 9.63 -4.10 9.67
C LYS A 71 9.45 -5.42 10.42
N LYS A 72 8.88 -6.42 9.76
CA LYS A 72 8.72 -7.78 10.31
C LYS A 72 9.78 -8.71 9.69
N PRO A 73 10.58 -9.43 10.50
CA PRO A 73 11.59 -10.38 9.99
C PRO A 73 10.99 -11.46 9.10
N GLU A 74 9.77 -11.91 9.39
CA GLU A 74 9.04 -12.93 8.63
C GLU A 74 8.77 -12.51 7.18
N TYR A 75 8.75 -11.21 6.89
CA TYR A 75 8.60 -10.67 5.55
C TYR A 75 9.70 -11.18 4.59
N TYR A 76 10.93 -11.35 5.09
CA TYR A 76 12.09 -11.77 4.30
C TYR A 76 12.25 -13.29 4.22
N GLN A 77 11.37 -14.07 4.85
CA GLN A 77 11.35 -15.53 4.65
C GLN A 77 10.91 -15.86 3.22
N ASN A 78 11.68 -16.73 2.56
CA ASN A 78 11.46 -17.06 1.14
C ASN A 78 11.33 -15.81 0.22
N PHE A 79 12.14 -14.80 0.51
CA PHE A 79 12.08 -13.50 -0.16
C PHE A 79 12.55 -13.59 -1.62
N VAL A 80 13.68 -14.28 -1.86
CA VAL A 80 14.24 -14.51 -3.19
C VAL A 80 13.65 -15.78 -3.80
N PHE A 81 13.39 -15.76 -5.11
CA PHE A 81 12.91 -16.92 -5.86
C PHE A 81 13.77 -18.15 -5.64
N GLY A 82 13.14 -19.27 -5.30
CA GLY A 82 13.81 -20.56 -5.04
C GLY A 82 14.79 -20.57 -3.85
N GLY A 83 14.88 -19.48 -3.07
CA GLY A 83 15.85 -19.37 -1.97
C GLY A 83 17.31 -19.28 -2.43
N ASP A 84 17.57 -18.95 -3.68
CA ASP A 84 18.93 -18.88 -4.26
C ASP A 84 19.67 -17.64 -3.74
N ALA A 85 20.70 -17.84 -2.93
CA ALA A 85 21.51 -16.77 -2.34
C ALA A 85 22.34 -15.97 -3.38
N ASN A 86 22.49 -16.47 -4.60
CA ASN A 86 23.21 -15.79 -5.68
C ASN A 86 22.30 -14.80 -6.44
N LEU A 87 20.99 -14.87 -6.27
CA LEU A 87 20.05 -13.99 -6.91
C LEU A 87 19.74 -12.78 -6.02
N PHE A 88 19.36 -11.68 -6.66
CA PHE A 88 18.79 -10.51 -6.02
C PHE A 88 17.33 -10.34 -6.45
N VAL A 89 16.50 -9.81 -5.57
CA VAL A 89 15.19 -9.33 -5.96
C VAL A 89 15.36 -7.91 -6.50
N ASP A 90 14.95 -7.70 -7.72
CA ASP A 90 14.98 -6.39 -8.37
C ASP A 90 13.59 -5.77 -8.33
N PHE A 91 13.51 -4.53 -7.85
CA PHE A 91 12.30 -3.71 -7.78
C PHE A 91 12.48 -2.47 -8.64
N GLU A 92 11.46 -2.15 -9.44
CA GLU A 92 11.45 -1.00 -10.34
C GLU A 92 10.12 -0.26 -10.15
N TYR A 93 10.18 1.05 -9.92
CA TYR A 93 9.02 1.91 -9.77
C TYR A 93 9.17 3.15 -10.64
N THR A 94 8.11 3.51 -11.36
CA THR A 94 8.03 4.79 -12.05
C THR A 94 6.89 5.62 -11.45
N PHE A 95 7.20 6.83 -11.03
CA PHE A 95 6.24 7.78 -10.48
C PHE A 95 6.12 9.00 -11.38
N LYS A 96 4.92 9.60 -11.38
CA LYS A 96 4.65 10.89 -12.00
C LYS A 96 4.17 11.89 -10.96
N PHE A 97 4.93 12.96 -10.74
CA PHE A 97 4.58 14.07 -9.88
C PHE A 97 4.50 15.36 -10.69
N GLY A 98 3.28 15.83 -10.97
CA GLY A 98 3.05 16.90 -11.92
C GLY A 98 3.51 16.50 -13.32
N LYS A 99 4.55 17.19 -13.82
CA LYS A 99 5.19 16.88 -15.11
C LYS A 99 6.43 15.99 -14.99
N GLN A 100 6.98 15.84 -13.78
CA GLN A 100 8.21 15.08 -13.54
C GLN A 100 7.94 13.58 -13.53
N ILE A 101 8.82 12.84 -14.20
CA ILE A 101 8.86 11.37 -14.17
C ILE A 101 10.06 10.95 -13.33
N ILE A 102 9.84 10.04 -12.41
CA ILE A 102 10.84 9.54 -11.48
C ILE A 102 10.91 8.04 -11.62
N ASP A 103 12.06 7.53 -12.07
CA ASP A 103 12.35 6.10 -12.10
C ASP A 103 13.25 5.76 -10.92
N TYR A 104 12.74 4.90 -10.04
CA TYR A 104 13.43 4.46 -8.85
C TYR A 104 13.58 2.95 -8.84
N GLN A 105 14.81 2.48 -8.77
CA GLN A 105 15.14 1.06 -8.83
C GLN A 105 16.05 0.67 -7.67
N TYR A 106 15.84 -0.53 -7.13
CA TYR A 106 16.75 -1.09 -6.14
C TYR A 106 16.72 -2.62 -6.14
N SER A 107 17.81 -3.21 -5.65
CA SER A 107 17.92 -4.65 -5.50
C SER A 107 18.26 -5.04 -4.06
N LYS A 108 17.67 -6.12 -3.59
CA LYS A 108 17.92 -6.68 -2.25
C LYS A 108 18.37 -8.15 -2.36
N ASN A 109 19.25 -8.55 -1.44
CA ASN A 109 19.67 -9.94 -1.33
C ASN A 109 18.66 -10.80 -0.54
N ILE A 110 18.97 -12.07 -0.33
CA ILE A 110 18.12 -13.05 0.36
C ILE A 110 17.74 -12.63 1.80
N PHE A 111 18.56 -11.79 2.44
CA PHE A 111 18.31 -11.25 3.78
C PHE A 111 17.55 -9.91 3.76
N GLY A 112 17.11 -9.44 2.58
CA GLY A 112 16.46 -8.15 2.43
C GLY A 112 17.42 -6.95 2.54
N VAL A 113 18.74 -7.20 2.50
CA VAL A 113 19.75 -6.14 2.54
C VAL A 113 19.87 -5.50 1.17
N LEU A 114 19.86 -4.16 1.15
CA LEU A 114 19.99 -3.35 -0.05
C LEU A 114 21.39 -3.48 -0.66
N VAL A 115 21.47 -3.88 -1.93
CA VAL A 115 22.75 -4.10 -2.65
C VAL A 115 22.95 -3.16 -3.84
N LYS A 116 21.86 -2.71 -4.48
CA LYS A 116 21.90 -1.74 -5.58
C LYS A 116 20.79 -0.73 -5.40
N GLU A 117 20.99 0.48 -5.89
CA GLU A 117 19.97 1.53 -5.82
C GLU A 117 20.24 2.59 -6.88
N ALA A 118 19.24 2.98 -7.65
CA ALA A 118 19.36 4.01 -8.67
C ALA A 118 18.11 4.89 -8.72
N LEU A 119 18.29 6.16 -9.01
CA LEU A 119 17.23 7.14 -9.21
C LEU A 119 17.53 7.99 -10.44
N THR A 120 16.54 8.08 -11.32
CA THR A 120 16.54 8.94 -12.49
C THR A 120 15.33 9.87 -12.42
N VAL A 121 15.50 11.13 -12.79
CA VAL A 121 14.42 12.12 -12.85
C VAL A 121 14.45 12.78 -14.23
N ASP A 122 13.35 12.68 -14.98
CA ASP A 122 13.24 13.21 -16.35
C ASP A 122 14.44 12.79 -17.22
N GLU A 123 14.79 11.47 -17.18
CA GLU A 123 15.91 10.83 -17.89
C GLU A 123 17.32 11.26 -17.39
N VAL A 124 17.43 12.12 -16.37
CA VAL A 124 18.71 12.50 -15.77
C VAL A 124 19.01 11.59 -14.57
N GLU A 125 20.15 10.88 -14.59
CA GLU A 125 20.61 10.06 -13.48
C GLU A 125 21.01 10.95 -12.29
N ILE A 126 20.29 10.81 -11.18
CA ILE A 126 20.57 11.54 -9.93
C ILE A 126 21.61 10.77 -9.12
N PHE A 127 21.42 9.46 -8.98
CA PHE A 127 22.43 8.58 -8.43
C PHE A 127 22.27 7.16 -8.95
N ASN A 128 23.38 6.44 -8.91
CA ASN A 128 23.44 5.03 -9.23
C ASN A 128 24.49 4.35 -8.34
N ARG A 129 24.02 3.51 -7.41
CA ARG A 129 24.86 2.68 -6.55
C ARG A 129 24.78 1.23 -7.00
N THR A 130 25.91 0.70 -7.42
CA THR A 130 26.13 -0.71 -7.70
C THR A 130 26.94 -1.35 -6.57
N MET A 131 27.29 -2.62 -6.68
CA MET A 131 28.16 -3.29 -5.70
C MET A 131 29.60 -2.71 -5.68
N SER A 132 30.06 -2.08 -6.77
CA SER A 132 31.43 -1.59 -6.93
C SER A 132 31.57 -0.08 -6.96
N GLU A 133 30.51 0.67 -7.26
CA GLU A 133 30.59 2.10 -7.53
C GLU A 133 29.35 2.86 -7.05
N LEU A 134 29.53 4.11 -6.62
CA LEU A 134 28.49 5.09 -6.40
C LEU A 134 28.73 6.32 -7.29
N LYS A 135 27.81 6.57 -8.22
CA LYS A 135 27.67 7.83 -8.95
C LYS A 135 26.59 8.65 -8.25
N LEU A 136 26.82 9.94 -8.11
CA LEU A 136 25.87 10.90 -7.53
C LEU A 136 26.00 12.21 -8.29
N GLU A 137 24.88 12.87 -8.58
CA GLU A 137 24.84 14.22 -9.17
C GLU A 137 25.32 15.25 -8.13
N GLU A 138 26.66 15.43 -8.07
CA GLU A 138 27.34 16.24 -7.04
C GLU A 138 27.06 17.74 -7.14
N LYS A 139 26.58 18.22 -8.31
CA LYS A 139 26.15 19.63 -8.44
C LYS A 139 24.90 19.91 -7.61
N GLN A 140 23.98 18.95 -7.60
CA GLN A 140 22.75 19.05 -6.82
C GLN A 140 22.95 18.61 -5.35
N PHE A 141 23.77 17.58 -5.13
CA PHE A 141 24.04 16.98 -3.84
C PHE A 141 25.54 16.91 -3.55
N PRO A 142 26.18 18.05 -3.18
CA PRO A 142 27.61 18.07 -2.85
C PRO A 142 27.93 17.12 -1.71
N ILE A 143 28.85 16.19 -1.92
CA ILE A 143 29.22 15.19 -0.92
C ILE A 143 30.74 15.12 -0.74
N ASN A 144 31.22 14.96 0.48
CA ASN A 144 32.63 14.73 0.71
C ASN A 144 33.02 13.26 0.41
N LYS A 145 34.32 13.02 0.21
CA LYS A 145 34.87 11.71 -0.17
C LYS A 145 34.54 10.60 0.84
N ASP A 146 34.60 10.92 2.15
CA ASP A 146 34.38 9.94 3.21
C ASP A 146 32.90 9.53 3.28
N ALA A 147 31.97 10.49 3.18
CA ALA A 147 30.55 10.22 3.14
C ALA A 147 30.18 9.41 1.88
N LYS A 148 30.75 9.77 0.72
CA LYS A 148 30.56 9.03 -0.54
C LYS A 148 31.05 7.57 -0.41
N ARG A 149 32.24 7.36 0.19
CA ARG A 149 32.79 6.03 0.44
C ARG A 149 31.90 5.21 1.39
N ASN A 150 31.40 5.83 2.48
CA ASN A 150 30.52 5.17 3.45
C ASN A 150 29.20 4.74 2.80
N LEU A 151 28.59 5.58 1.97
CA LEU A 151 27.40 5.24 1.20
C LEU A 151 27.65 4.14 0.19
N GLN A 152 28.84 4.15 -0.47
CA GLN A 152 29.23 3.09 -1.40
C GLN A 152 29.33 1.75 -0.68
N MET A 153 29.99 1.69 0.46
CA MET A 153 30.20 0.45 1.23
C MET A 153 28.88 -0.09 1.80
N ASN A 154 27.89 0.77 1.98
CA ASN A 154 26.55 0.45 2.48
C ASN A 154 26.53 -0.45 3.74
N ALA A 155 27.51 -0.31 4.60
CA ALA A 155 27.67 -1.15 5.80
C ALA A 155 26.41 -1.18 6.70
N ASN A 156 25.62 -0.10 6.66
CA ASN A 156 24.40 0.06 7.47
C ASN A 156 23.10 -0.19 6.70
N GLY A 157 23.14 -0.63 5.43
CA GLY A 157 21.94 -0.85 4.62
C GLY A 157 21.10 0.41 4.35
N ILE A 158 21.73 1.61 4.40
CA ILE A 158 21.03 2.90 4.26
C ILE A 158 20.71 3.15 2.78
N SER A 159 19.45 3.49 2.48
CA SER A 159 19.04 4.01 1.17
C SER A 159 19.63 5.38 0.92
N ILE A 160 20.12 5.62 -0.32
CA ILE A 160 20.61 6.94 -0.74
C ILE A 160 19.48 7.97 -0.70
N VAL A 161 18.25 7.59 -1.10
CA VAL A 161 17.08 8.47 -0.96
C VAL A 161 16.92 8.95 0.48
N ASN A 162 16.99 8.05 1.47
CA ASN A 162 16.88 8.42 2.87
C ASN A 162 18.05 9.30 3.34
N TYR A 163 19.26 9.01 2.88
CA TYR A 163 20.42 9.86 3.16
C TYR A 163 20.22 11.28 2.61
N LEU A 164 19.80 11.42 1.35
CA LEU A 164 19.57 12.73 0.72
C LEU A 164 18.47 13.53 1.42
N LEU A 165 17.37 12.86 1.80
CA LEU A 165 16.25 13.47 2.54
C LEU A 165 16.65 14.00 3.92
N THR A 166 17.63 13.38 4.58
CA THR A 166 18.06 13.77 5.93
C THR A 166 19.26 14.71 5.95
N SER A 167 20.08 14.70 4.90
CA SER A 167 21.33 15.43 4.85
C SER A 167 21.24 16.78 4.14
N TYR A 168 20.17 17.02 3.37
CA TYR A 168 20.02 18.24 2.58
C TYR A 168 18.71 18.96 2.90
N PRO A 169 18.71 20.30 2.96
CA PRO A 169 17.50 21.11 3.11
C PRO A 169 16.74 21.14 1.76
N LEU A 170 15.77 20.27 1.60
CA LEU A 170 14.98 20.17 0.38
C LEU A 170 13.68 20.98 0.47
N ALA A 171 13.27 21.63 -0.62
CA ALA A 171 12.01 22.33 -0.71
C ALA A 171 10.83 21.34 -0.63
N LYS A 172 9.66 21.79 -0.14
CA LYS A 172 8.48 20.91 0.06
C LYS A 172 7.99 20.24 -1.24
N ASP A 173 8.20 20.89 -2.37
CA ASP A 173 7.84 20.42 -3.70
C ASP A 173 8.95 19.63 -4.40
N HIS A 174 10.09 19.42 -3.75
CA HIS A 174 11.19 18.64 -4.29
C HIS A 174 10.77 17.18 -4.54
N TYR A 175 11.18 16.59 -5.65
CA TYR A 175 10.76 15.24 -6.06
C TYR A 175 11.04 14.16 -5.00
N LEU A 176 12.13 14.23 -4.25
CA LEU A 176 12.42 13.30 -3.14
C LEU A 176 11.41 13.42 -2.01
N ILE A 177 10.99 14.64 -1.67
CA ILE A 177 9.95 14.89 -0.65
C ILE A 177 8.60 14.35 -1.15
N GLN A 178 8.26 14.57 -2.42
CA GLN A 178 7.03 14.05 -3.03
C GLN A 178 7.04 12.52 -3.05
N LEU A 179 8.16 11.88 -3.42
CA LEU A 179 8.34 10.42 -3.39
C LEU A 179 8.15 9.89 -1.95
N ARG A 180 8.80 10.50 -0.98
CA ARG A 180 8.69 10.10 0.42
C ARG A 180 7.26 10.20 0.92
N ASN A 181 6.59 11.33 0.69
CA ASN A 181 5.20 11.55 1.11
C ASN A 181 4.25 10.57 0.43
N PHE A 182 4.49 10.25 -0.84
CA PHE A 182 3.70 9.24 -1.56
C PHE A 182 3.85 7.87 -0.90
N VAL A 183 5.08 7.42 -0.66
CA VAL A 183 5.36 6.10 -0.05
C VAL A 183 4.87 6.04 1.40
N ASP A 184 5.02 7.10 2.17
CA ASP A 184 4.55 7.18 3.56
C ASP A 184 3.03 7.02 3.68
N SER A 185 2.27 7.42 2.66
CA SER A 185 0.81 7.36 2.63
C SER A 185 0.25 6.21 1.78
N MET A 186 1.07 5.28 1.28
CA MET A 186 0.59 4.04 0.66
C MET A 186 -0.09 3.15 1.69
N LEU A 187 -1.17 2.48 1.31
CA LEU A 187 -1.94 1.58 2.17
C LEU A 187 -2.22 0.25 1.47
N TRP A 188 -1.75 -0.83 2.05
CA TRP A 188 -2.16 -2.19 1.74
C TRP A 188 -2.92 -2.77 2.92
N PHE A 189 -4.07 -3.40 2.67
CA PHE A 189 -4.76 -4.14 3.70
C PHE A 189 -5.51 -5.36 3.15
N ARG A 190 -5.71 -6.35 4.01
CA ARG A 190 -6.50 -7.54 3.76
C ARG A 190 -7.83 -7.43 4.48
N CYS A 191 -8.88 -7.82 3.80
CA CYS A 191 -10.22 -7.87 4.38
C CYS A 191 -10.51 -9.20 5.10
N LEU A 192 -9.47 -9.81 5.70
CA LEU A 192 -9.58 -11.09 6.41
C LEU A 192 -9.93 -10.90 7.90
N LYS A 193 -9.75 -11.95 8.69
CA LYS A 193 -10.19 -12.05 10.09
C LYS A 193 -9.62 -11.00 11.03
N VAL A 194 -8.47 -10.40 10.69
CA VAL A 194 -7.77 -9.42 11.51
C VAL A 194 -7.46 -8.17 10.70
N ASN A 195 -7.31 -7.03 11.38
CA ASN A 195 -6.87 -5.78 10.77
C ASN A 195 -5.38 -5.88 10.42
N GLU A 196 -5.08 -6.53 9.29
CA GLU A 196 -3.72 -6.69 8.77
C GLU A 196 -3.50 -5.65 7.66
N PHE A 197 -2.57 -4.73 7.88
CA PHE A 197 -2.26 -3.66 6.94
C PHE A 197 -0.78 -3.29 6.93
N MET A 198 -0.33 -2.63 5.86
CA MET A 198 1.02 -2.11 5.67
C MET A 198 0.98 -0.67 5.17
N GLY A 199 1.88 0.14 5.63
CA GLY A 199 2.01 1.55 5.22
C GLY A 199 1.11 2.48 6.04
N PHE A 200 0.71 3.59 5.48
CA PHE A 200 -0.15 4.68 5.95
C PHE A 200 -0.11 5.00 7.46
N ASP A 201 -0.36 4.02 8.29
CA ASP A 201 -0.38 4.15 9.76
C ASP A 201 0.31 2.94 10.41
N ASN A 202 1.09 3.17 11.46
CA ASN A 202 1.73 2.12 12.25
C ASN A 202 0.92 1.73 13.49
N MET A 203 -0.18 2.42 13.76
CA MET A 203 -0.88 2.33 15.02
C MET A 203 -1.92 1.21 14.97
N GLY A 204 -1.91 0.36 15.99
CA GLY A 204 -3.01 -0.54 16.29
C GLY A 204 -4.25 0.26 16.72
N THR A 205 -4.85 1.03 15.79
CA THR A 205 -6.03 1.82 16.08
C THR A 205 -7.18 0.88 16.40
N ILE A 206 -7.76 1.02 17.58
CA ILE A 206 -8.97 0.31 17.97
C ILE A 206 -10.12 0.88 17.15
N LEU A 207 -10.73 0.05 16.30
CA LEU A 207 -11.76 0.47 15.33
C LEU A 207 -12.95 1.14 16.01
N ASP A 208 -13.42 0.58 17.12
CA ASP A 208 -14.55 1.11 17.89
C ASP A 208 -14.24 2.49 18.47
N GLU A 209 -13.04 2.65 19.04
CA GLU A 209 -12.57 3.91 19.60
C GLU A 209 -12.50 5.00 18.53
N TYR A 210 -12.04 4.67 17.32
CA TYR A 210 -12.03 5.60 16.19
C TYR A 210 -13.44 6.06 15.83
N ILE A 211 -14.39 5.13 15.72
CA ILE A 211 -15.79 5.41 15.37
C ILE A 211 -16.43 6.33 16.44
N ILE A 212 -16.19 6.03 17.71
CA ILE A 212 -16.75 6.79 18.85
C ILE A 212 -16.13 8.19 18.93
N LYS A 213 -14.79 8.29 18.92
CA LYS A 213 -14.08 9.58 19.07
C LYS A 213 -14.36 10.56 17.93
N ASN A 214 -14.61 10.05 16.74
CA ASN A 214 -14.92 10.90 15.57
C ASN A 214 -16.42 11.12 15.38
N ASN A 215 -17.29 10.76 16.36
CA ASN A 215 -18.74 10.90 16.30
C ASN A 215 -19.39 10.20 15.09
N LEU A 216 -18.81 9.06 14.65
CA LEU A 216 -19.23 8.32 13.46
C LEU A 216 -20.24 7.21 13.74
N VAL A 217 -20.71 7.04 14.98
CA VAL A 217 -21.58 5.92 15.40
C VAL A 217 -22.88 5.86 14.58
N LYS A 218 -23.54 7.00 14.35
CA LYS A 218 -24.75 7.06 13.53
C LYS A 218 -24.44 6.72 12.07
N ASP A 219 -23.42 7.34 11.49
CA ASP A 219 -23.01 7.10 10.11
C ASP A 219 -22.59 5.63 9.88
N PHE A 220 -21.96 5.01 10.88
CA PHE A 220 -21.63 3.58 10.85
C PHE A 220 -22.89 2.70 10.90
N SER A 221 -23.90 3.04 11.74
CA SER A 221 -25.18 2.36 11.76
C SER A 221 -25.89 2.42 10.41
N ASP A 222 -25.97 3.62 9.81
CA ASP A 222 -26.58 3.85 8.51
C ASP A 222 -25.82 3.08 7.40
N PHE A 223 -24.49 3.01 7.47
CA PHE A 223 -23.65 2.22 6.58
C PHE A 223 -23.99 0.73 6.67
N LEU A 224 -24.07 0.15 7.89
CA LEU A 224 -24.40 -1.25 8.08
C LEU A 224 -25.80 -1.58 7.54
N GLU A 225 -26.80 -0.76 7.83
CA GLU A 225 -28.17 -0.93 7.33
C GLU A 225 -28.21 -0.89 5.79
N LYS A 226 -27.51 0.07 5.18
CA LYS A 226 -27.47 0.22 3.72
C LYS A 226 -26.75 -0.91 3.00
N VAL A 227 -25.70 -1.47 3.63
CA VAL A 227 -24.80 -2.43 3.00
C VAL A 227 -25.24 -3.87 3.24
N SER A 228 -25.67 -4.21 4.47
CA SER A 228 -26.05 -5.57 4.88
C SER A 228 -27.54 -5.75 5.13
N GLY A 229 -28.33 -4.68 5.16
CA GLY A 229 -29.72 -4.71 5.57
C GLY A 229 -29.90 -4.90 7.09
N GLN A 230 -28.81 -4.98 7.86
CA GLN A 230 -28.86 -5.19 9.30
C GLN A 230 -28.92 -3.85 10.04
N LYS A 231 -29.91 -3.72 10.89
CA LYS A 231 -30.11 -2.51 11.71
C LYS A 231 -29.61 -2.74 13.13
N PHE A 232 -28.60 -1.97 13.53
CA PHE A 232 -28.05 -1.97 14.88
C PHE A 232 -28.40 -0.65 15.58
N VAL A 233 -28.95 -0.75 16.80
CA VAL A 233 -29.22 0.43 17.64
C VAL A 233 -28.05 0.58 18.60
N PHE A 234 -27.08 1.41 18.26
CA PHE A 234 -25.95 1.68 19.13
C PHE A 234 -26.34 2.57 20.30
N VAL A 235 -25.77 2.31 21.46
CA VAL A 235 -25.97 3.06 22.70
C VAL A 235 -24.63 3.45 23.31
N LYS A 236 -24.59 4.61 23.96
CA LYS A 236 -23.39 5.04 24.67
C LYS A 236 -23.21 4.21 25.93
N SER A 237 -22.03 3.61 26.13
CA SER A 237 -21.67 2.97 27.37
C SER A 237 -21.40 4.02 28.47
N ARG A 238 -21.72 3.68 29.70
CA ARG A 238 -21.34 4.47 30.88
C ARG A 238 -19.94 4.09 31.41
N GLU A 239 -19.43 2.96 30.98
CA GLU A 239 -18.19 2.36 31.54
C GLU A 239 -16.97 2.60 30.65
N THR A 240 -17.17 2.71 29.34
CA THR A 240 -16.04 2.87 28.39
C THR A 240 -16.47 3.53 27.07
N ASP A 241 -15.59 4.39 26.56
CA ASP A 241 -15.70 4.97 25.20
C ASP A 241 -14.84 4.17 24.19
N LYS A 242 -14.35 2.97 24.55
CA LYS A 242 -13.45 2.17 23.71
C LYS A 242 -14.16 1.06 22.93
N MET A 243 -15.43 0.77 23.25
CA MET A 243 -16.20 -0.31 22.65
C MET A 243 -17.59 0.18 22.24
N LEU A 244 -18.06 -0.32 21.10
CA LEU A 244 -19.43 -0.12 20.64
C LEU A 244 -20.38 -1.09 21.32
N PHE A 245 -21.50 -0.58 21.81
CA PHE A 245 -22.57 -1.37 22.44
C PHE A 245 -23.87 -1.21 21.68
N CYS A 246 -24.61 -2.31 21.56
CA CYS A 246 -25.94 -2.35 20.94
C CYS A 246 -27.02 -2.61 21.99
N LYS A 247 -28.17 -2.00 21.80
CA LYS A 247 -29.39 -2.29 22.57
C LYS A 247 -30.02 -3.58 22.04
N ILE A 248 -30.21 -4.55 22.92
CA ILE A 248 -30.91 -5.81 22.63
C ILE A 248 -31.99 -6.01 23.71
N GLY A 249 -33.27 -5.89 23.32
CA GLY A 249 -34.36 -5.89 24.26
C GLY A 249 -34.20 -4.80 25.33
N ASN A 250 -34.14 -5.18 26.59
CA ASN A 250 -33.92 -4.27 27.73
C ASN A 250 -32.45 -4.17 28.17
N GLY A 251 -31.54 -4.91 27.52
CA GLY A 251 -30.11 -4.93 27.84
C GLY A 251 -29.23 -4.28 26.79
N THR A 252 -27.92 -4.24 27.08
CA THR A 252 -26.88 -3.78 26.20
C THR A 252 -25.80 -4.84 26.09
N ILE A 253 -25.32 -5.12 24.87
CA ILE A 253 -24.28 -6.11 24.58
C ILE A 253 -23.23 -5.46 23.66
N ALA A 254 -21.96 -5.80 23.85
CA ALA A 254 -20.89 -5.33 22.97
C ALA A 254 -21.16 -5.77 21.53
N PHE A 255 -20.95 -4.85 20.58
CA PHE A 255 -21.21 -5.09 19.16
C PHE A 255 -20.43 -6.31 18.63
N ASP A 256 -19.16 -6.47 19.00
CA ASP A 256 -18.31 -7.58 18.53
C ASP A 256 -18.78 -8.96 19.03
N VAL A 257 -19.60 -9.01 20.08
CA VAL A 257 -20.20 -10.27 20.57
C VAL A 257 -21.39 -10.71 19.71
N ILE A 258 -22.16 -9.76 19.21
CA ILE A 258 -23.38 -10.04 18.43
C ILE A 258 -23.15 -9.99 16.92
N ALA A 259 -22.09 -9.31 16.47
CA ALA A 259 -21.76 -9.16 15.07
C ALA A 259 -21.19 -10.46 14.50
N SER A 260 -21.74 -10.92 13.37
CA SER A 260 -21.14 -12.02 12.61
C SER A 260 -19.76 -11.61 12.07
N THR A 261 -18.94 -12.61 11.68
CA THR A 261 -17.62 -12.35 11.07
C THR A 261 -17.73 -11.41 9.86
N GLY A 262 -18.78 -11.59 9.02
CA GLY A 262 -19.02 -10.69 7.87
C GLY A 262 -19.35 -9.25 8.33
N THR A 263 -20.12 -9.09 9.41
CA THR A 263 -20.43 -7.77 9.95
C THR A 263 -19.21 -7.09 10.59
N GLN A 264 -18.34 -7.85 11.25
CA GLN A 264 -17.06 -7.35 11.76
C GLN A 264 -16.12 -6.92 10.60
N SER A 265 -16.10 -7.66 9.50
CA SER A 265 -15.37 -7.27 8.30
C SER A 265 -15.92 -5.97 7.68
N LEU A 266 -17.24 -5.73 7.75
CA LEU A 266 -17.83 -4.46 7.35
C LEU A 266 -17.41 -3.29 8.26
N LYS A 267 -17.21 -3.52 9.57
CA LYS A 267 -16.65 -2.51 10.48
C LYS A 267 -15.23 -2.12 10.06
N LEU A 268 -14.40 -3.11 9.75
CA LEU A 268 -13.05 -2.88 9.25
C LEU A 268 -13.06 -2.11 7.90
N LEU A 269 -13.92 -2.52 6.97
CA LEU A 269 -14.08 -1.81 5.69
C LEU A 269 -14.51 -0.36 5.91
N TYR A 270 -15.49 -0.12 6.79
CA TYR A 270 -15.96 1.23 7.12
C TYR A 270 -14.83 2.11 7.66
N PHE A 271 -14.02 1.59 8.58
CA PHE A 271 -12.87 2.28 9.11
C PHE A 271 -11.91 2.73 8.00
N TRP A 272 -11.53 1.81 7.12
CA TRP A 272 -10.63 2.15 6.00
C TRP A 272 -11.28 3.09 4.99
N LEU A 273 -12.59 2.96 4.74
CA LEU A 273 -13.33 3.88 3.88
C LEU A 273 -13.22 5.33 4.34
N LYS A 274 -13.31 5.56 5.65
CA LYS A 274 -13.19 6.91 6.21
C LYS A 274 -11.79 7.48 6.12
N ARG A 275 -10.77 6.63 6.01
CA ARG A 275 -9.35 7.04 5.99
C ARG A 275 -8.68 6.96 4.63
N MET A 276 -9.24 6.23 3.68
CA MET A 276 -8.64 6.06 2.34
C MET A 276 -8.38 7.35 1.58
N GLY A 277 -9.16 8.40 1.84
CA GLY A 277 -8.95 9.71 1.19
C GLY A 277 -7.59 10.33 1.47
N GLU A 278 -6.93 9.91 2.56
CA GLU A 278 -5.60 10.39 2.97
C GLU A 278 -4.47 9.56 2.35
N ALA A 279 -4.77 8.39 1.81
CA ALA A 279 -3.78 7.51 1.20
C ALA A 279 -3.46 7.94 -0.24
N SER A 280 -2.17 7.88 -0.60
CA SER A 280 -1.69 8.16 -1.96
C SER A 280 -2.01 7.03 -2.94
N PHE A 281 -1.99 5.80 -2.44
CA PHE A 281 -2.24 4.57 -3.19
C PHE A 281 -2.82 3.52 -2.23
N VAL A 282 -3.89 2.85 -2.64
CA VAL A 282 -4.54 1.82 -1.84
C VAL A 282 -4.55 0.49 -2.59
N PHE A 283 -4.10 -0.56 -1.92
CA PHE A 283 -4.20 -1.93 -2.40
C PHE A 283 -5.04 -2.75 -1.41
N ILE A 284 -6.11 -3.38 -1.92
CA ILE A 284 -6.99 -4.22 -1.11
C ILE A 284 -6.85 -5.65 -1.58
N ASP A 285 -6.26 -6.50 -0.73
CA ASP A 285 -6.12 -7.92 -1.00
C ASP A 285 -7.36 -8.70 -0.51
N GLU A 286 -7.72 -9.78 -1.19
CA GLU A 286 -8.87 -10.65 -0.85
C GLU A 286 -10.19 -9.88 -0.66
N PHE A 287 -10.42 -8.86 -1.48
CA PHE A 287 -11.55 -7.95 -1.34
C PHE A 287 -12.93 -8.63 -1.41
N ASP A 288 -13.04 -9.72 -2.14
CA ASP A 288 -14.27 -10.50 -2.34
C ASP A 288 -14.49 -11.59 -1.30
N ALA A 289 -13.51 -11.88 -0.45
CA ALA A 289 -13.59 -13.00 0.50
C ALA A 289 -14.70 -12.85 1.56
N PHE A 290 -15.09 -11.61 1.89
CA PHE A 290 -16.05 -11.31 2.96
C PHE A 290 -17.22 -10.44 2.53
N TYR A 291 -17.26 -9.97 1.28
CA TYR A 291 -18.30 -9.05 0.81
C TYR A 291 -19.13 -9.65 -0.30
N HIS A 292 -20.43 -9.45 -0.20
CA HIS A 292 -21.33 -9.83 -1.29
C HIS A 292 -20.92 -9.09 -2.58
N PHE A 293 -20.90 -9.79 -3.70
CA PHE A 293 -20.48 -9.28 -5.01
C PHE A 293 -21.03 -7.89 -5.38
N LYS A 294 -22.32 -7.63 -5.08
CA LYS A 294 -22.94 -6.31 -5.31
C LYS A 294 -22.29 -5.17 -4.52
N LEU A 295 -21.76 -5.46 -3.33
CA LEU A 295 -21.06 -4.48 -2.52
C LEU A 295 -19.69 -4.18 -3.11
N ALA A 296 -18.96 -5.21 -3.50
CA ALA A 296 -17.66 -5.08 -4.13
C ALA A 296 -17.73 -4.20 -5.40
N LEU A 297 -18.75 -4.37 -6.23
CA LEU A 297 -18.98 -3.56 -7.45
C LEU A 297 -19.32 -2.09 -7.12
N ARG A 298 -20.20 -1.83 -6.15
CA ARG A 298 -20.57 -0.45 -5.76
C ARG A 298 -19.41 0.33 -5.17
N PHE A 299 -18.55 -0.36 -4.45
CA PHE A 299 -17.35 0.23 -3.88
C PHE A 299 -16.35 0.68 -4.96
N ALA A 300 -16.28 -0.07 -6.07
CA ALA A 300 -15.39 0.23 -7.18
C ALA A 300 -15.61 1.61 -7.78
N SER A 301 -16.85 2.11 -7.77
CA SER A 301 -17.25 3.35 -8.45
C SER A 301 -17.12 4.63 -7.61
N SER A 302 -16.90 4.55 -6.30
CA SER A 302 -17.06 5.69 -5.39
C SER A 302 -15.77 6.36 -4.89
N CYS A 303 -14.58 5.86 -5.24
CA CYS A 303 -13.32 6.37 -4.68
C CYS A 303 -12.55 7.29 -5.61
N SER A 304 -12.12 8.47 -5.10
CA SER A 304 -11.27 9.44 -5.81
C SER A 304 -9.78 9.10 -5.80
N THR A 305 -9.33 8.24 -4.88
CA THR A 305 -7.95 7.79 -4.70
C THR A 305 -7.61 6.65 -5.66
N SER A 306 -6.32 6.51 -6.04
CA SER A 306 -5.85 5.35 -6.81
C SER A 306 -6.02 4.07 -6.00
N ILE A 307 -6.90 3.17 -6.45
CA ILE A 307 -7.23 1.94 -5.74
C ILE A 307 -7.05 0.73 -6.64
N VAL A 308 -6.34 -0.26 -6.13
CA VAL A 308 -6.22 -1.59 -6.73
C VAL A 308 -6.83 -2.64 -5.82
N ARG A 309 -7.53 -3.59 -6.42
CA ARG A 309 -8.22 -4.67 -5.71
C ARG A 309 -7.83 -6.02 -6.26
N CYS A 310 -7.62 -6.99 -5.39
CA CYS A 310 -7.50 -8.40 -5.76
C CYS A 310 -8.82 -9.11 -5.52
N LEU A 311 -9.32 -9.78 -6.56
CA LEU A 311 -10.50 -10.65 -6.50
C LEU A 311 -10.08 -12.12 -6.66
N HIS A 312 -10.65 -13.01 -5.83
CA HIS A 312 -10.36 -14.44 -5.87
C HIS A 312 -11.34 -15.23 -6.74
N HIS A 313 -12.58 -14.79 -6.84
CA HIS A 313 -13.62 -15.49 -7.58
C HIS A 313 -14.37 -14.53 -8.51
N LEU A 314 -14.06 -14.61 -9.82
CA LEU A 314 -15.06 -14.32 -10.84
C LEU A 314 -15.56 -15.68 -11.32
N THR A 315 -16.65 -16.18 -10.75
CA THR A 315 -17.50 -17.12 -11.48
C THR A 315 -18.05 -16.36 -12.65
N THR A 316 -17.75 -16.80 -13.86
CA THR A 316 -18.40 -16.36 -15.10
C THR A 316 -19.91 -16.28 -14.85
N PRO A 317 -20.57 -15.17 -15.18
CA PRO A 317 -22.01 -15.16 -15.22
C PRO A 317 -22.45 -16.16 -16.30
N ILE A 318 -23.29 -17.10 -15.91
CA ILE A 318 -24.09 -17.91 -16.82
C ILE A 318 -25.06 -17.00 -17.56
#